data_2bc3054062f0608e567dbf2cf730286f
#
_entry.id   2bc3054062f0608e567dbf2cf730286f
#
_cell.length_a   1.000
_cell.length_b   1.000
_cell.length_c   1.000
_cell.angle_alpha   90.00
_cell.angle_beta   90.00
_cell.angle_gamma   90.00
#
_symmetry.space_group_name_H-M   'P 1'
#
loop_
_entity.id
_entity.type
_entity.pdbx_description
1 polymer ?
#
loop_
_entity_poly.entity_id
_entity_poly.type
_entity_poly.pdbx_seq_one_letter_code
_entity_poly.pdbx_strand_id
1 'polypeptide(L)'
;METDTQIAKSIEISELKEIIVKLREQIDLLSFSKNAAVQKAVQRSSDEIQQLKNTASSLRSELENLRFEKDAAVQKAVQRSSDEIQQLKNNLTALRKRIEDPH
;
A
#
# COMPACT_ATOMS: atom_id res chain seq x y z
N MET A 1 -9.40 -71.83 28.34
CA MET A 1 -9.50 -70.75 29.34
C MET A 1 -8.79 -69.51 28.88
N GLU A 2 -9.52 -68.45 28.71
CA GLU A 2 -8.88 -67.19 28.42
C GLU A 2 -7.99 -66.78 29.58
N THR A 3 -6.76 -66.50 29.32
CA THR A 3 -5.83 -66.09 30.32
C THR A 3 -6.04 -64.57 30.63
N ASP A 4 -5.64 -64.13 31.82
CA ASP A 4 -5.63 -62.72 32.17
C ASP A 4 -4.86 -61.88 31.18
N THR A 5 -3.86 -62.49 30.50
CA THR A 5 -3.06 -61.83 29.49
C THR A 5 -3.88 -61.48 28.25
N GLN A 6 -4.83 -62.37 27.82
CA GLN A 6 -5.69 -62.10 26.67
C GLN A 6 -6.71 -60.97 26.97
N ILE A 7 -7.23 -60.96 28.20
CA ILE A 7 -8.14 -59.91 28.65
C ILE A 7 -7.41 -58.57 28.69
N ALA A 8 -6.19 -58.54 29.23
CA ALA A 8 -5.37 -57.33 29.28
C ALA A 8 -5.06 -56.79 27.89
N LYS A 9 -4.73 -57.66 26.94
CA LYS A 9 -4.49 -57.23 25.54
C LYS A 9 -5.73 -56.69 24.88
N SER A 10 -6.90 -57.29 25.17
CA SER A 10 -8.17 -56.81 24.64
C SER A 10 -8.51 -55.37 25.14
N ILE A 11 -8.24 -55.10 26.40
CA ILE A 11 -8.40 -53.80 27.02
C ILE A 11 -7.44 -52.78 26.39
N GLU A 12 -6.19 -53.13 26.23
CA GLU A 12 -5.18 -52.26 25.59
C GLU A 12 -5.59 -51.91 24.16
N ILE A 13 -6.07 -52.85 23.37
CA ILE A 13 -6.54 -52.62 22.01
C ILE A 13 -7.71 -51.66 22.01
N SER A 14 -8.66 -51.83 22.93
CA SER A 14 -9.80 -50.95 23.06
C SER A 14 -9.38 -49.51 23.42
N GLU A 15 -8.46 -49.36 24.37
CA GLU A 15 -7.94 -48.08 24.78
C GLU A 15 -7.17 -47.38 23.66
N LEU A 16 -6.37 -48.12 22.91
CA LEU A 16 -5.64 -47.58 21.77
C LEU A 16 -6.57 -47.14 20.65
N LYS A 17 -7.66 -47.88 20.41
CA LYS A 17 -8.68 -47.45 19.45
C LYS A 17 -9.35 -46.17 19.84
N GLU A 18 -9.66 -45.97 21.13
CA GLU A 18 -10.20 -44.73 21.63
C GLU A 18 -9.25 -43.58 21.45
N ILE A 19 -7.97 -43.78 21.74
CA ILE A 19 -6.94 -42.74 21.55
C ILE A 19 -6.83 -42.35 20.08
N ILE A 20 -6.86 -43.34 19.18
CA ILE A 20 -6.81 -43.09 17.73
C ILE A 20 -7.99 -42.23 17.31
N VAL A 21 -9.20 -42.55 17.76
CA VAL A 21 -10.39 -41.77 17.42
C VAL A 21 -10.26 -40.34 17.92
N LYS A 22 -9.83 -40.14 19.17
CA LYS A 22 -9.64 -38.80 19.74
C LYS A 22 -8.57 -38.01 18.99
N LEU A 23 -7.46 -38.66 18.63
CA LEU A 23 -6.41 -37.99 17.86
C LEU A 23 -6.89 -37.56 16.47
N ARG A 24 -7.67 -38.41 15.80
CA ARG A 24 -8.28 -38.05 14.51
C ARG A 24 -9.19 -36.84 14.62
N GLU A 25 -10.03 -36.82 15.65
CA GLU A 25 -10.90 -35.67 15.91
C GLU A 25 -10.09 -34.40 16.14
N GLN A 26 -9.00 -34.46 16.91
CA GLN A 26 -8.13 -33.34 17.15
C GLN A 26 -7.46 -32.86 15.87
N ILE A 27 -7.00 -33.81 15.03
CA ILE A 27 -6.40 -33.46 13.73
C ILE A 27 -7.40 -32.75 12.84
N ASP A 28 -8.63 -33.24 12.79
CA ASP A 28 -9.70 -32.64 11.98
C ASP A 28 -10.02 -31.21 12.46
N LEU A 29 -10.11 -31.02 13.77
CA LEU A 29 -10.33 -29.69 14.35
C LEU A 29 -9.16 -28.74 14.05
N LEU A 30 -7.94 -29.21 14.18
CA LEU A 30 -6.75 -28.42 13.88
C LEU A 30 -6.67 -28.05 12.40
N SER A 31 -7.01 -29.00 11.52
CA SER A 31 -7.05 -28.74 10.07
C SER A 31 -8.09 -27.70 9.73
N PHE A 32 -9.27 -27.79 10.34
CA PHE A 32 -10.33 -26.82 10.15
C PHE A 32 -9.90 -25.43 10.63
N SER A 33 -9.34 -25.36 11.84
CA SER A 33 -8.85 -24.09 12.41
C SER A 33 -7.75 -23.47 11.57
N LYS A 34 -6.82 -24.31 11.12
CA LYS A 34 -5.72 -23.88 10.23
C LYS A 34 -6.26 -23.31 8.93
N ASN A 35 -7.18 -24.01 8.29
CA ASN A 35 -7.74 -23.57 7.02
C ASN A 35 -8.49 -22.25 7.19
N ALA A 36 -9.27 -22.12 8.27
CA ALA A 36 -9.97 -20.88 8.58
C ALA A 36 -9.00 -19.71 8.81
N ALA A 37 -7.91 -19.97 9.54
CA ALA A 37 -6.88 -18.94 9.79
C ALA A 37 -6.17 -18.52 8.50
N VAL A 38 -5.86 -19.49 7.62
CA VAL A 38 -5.25 -19.20 6.32
C VAL A 38 -6.18 -18.36 5.45
N GLN A 39 -7.47 -18.72 5.40
CA GLN A 39 -8.45 -17.94 4.63
C GLN A 39 -8.57 -16.51 5.13
N LYS A 40 -8.60 -16.31 6.45
CA LYS A 40 -8.61 -14.97 7.04
C LYS A 40 -7.36 -14.18 6.69
N ALA A 41 -6.20 -14.83 6.77
CA ALA A 41 -4.93 -14.18 6.44
C ALA A 41 -4.87 -13.79 4.96
N VAL A 42 -5.31 -14.66 4.07
CA VAL A 42 -5.36 -14.40 2.63
C VAL A 42 -6.32 -13.23 2.33
N GLN A 43 -7.50 -13.23 2.94
CA GLN A 43 -8.47 -12.16 2.75
C GLN A 43 -7.92 -10.83 3.23
N ARG A 44 -7.30 -10.82 4.41
CA ARG A 44 -6.68 -9.60 4.96
C ARG A 44 -5.59 -9.07 4.05
N SER A 45 -4.71 -9.96 3.57
CA SER A 45 -3.64 -9.58 2.65
C SER A 45 -4.19 -9.04 1.34
N SER A 46 -5.24 -9.65 0.81
CA SER A 46 -5.90 -9.20 -0.40
C SER A 46 -6.49 -7.79 -0.22
N ASP A 47 -7.13 -7.54 0.91
CA ASP A 47 -7.71 -6.23 1.23
C ASP A 47 -6.61 -5.18 1.37
N GLU A 48 -5.51 -5.52 2.05
CA GLU A 48 -4.37 -4.61 2.21
C GLU A 48 -3.72 -4.28 0.85
N ILE A 49 -3.56 -5.27 -0.01
CA ILE A 49 -3.02 -5.06 -1.36
C ILE A 49 -3.93 -4.12 -2.15
N GLN A 50 -5.24 -4.33 -2.10
CA GLN A 50 -6.19 -3.47 -2.80
C GLN A 50 -6.12 -2.04 -2.27
N GLN A 51 -6.05 -1.88 -0.96
CA GLN A 51 -5.95 -0.58 -0.32
C GLN A 51 -4.64 0.14 -0.70
N LEU A 52 -3.52 -0.59 -0.72
CA LEU A 52 -2.24 -0.04 -1.15
C LEU A 52 -2.24 0.37 -2.62
N LYS A 53 -2.88 -0.42 -3.48
CA LYS A 53 -3.05 -0.07 -4.89
C LYS A 53 -3.85 1.22 -5.05
N ASN A 54 -4.94 1.36 -4.30
CA ASN A 54 -5.77 2.56 -4.32
C ASN A 54 -4.98 3.78 -3.85
N THR A 55 -4.21 3.63 -2.77
CA THR A 55 -3.34 4.69 -2.25
C THR A 55 -2.28 5.09 -3.26
N ALA A 56 -1.63 4.12 -3.88
CA ALA A 56 -0.61 4.39 -4.90
C ALA A 56 -1.21 5.14 -6.10
N SER A 57 -2.40 4.76 -6.54
CA SER A 57 -3.11 5.43 -7.62
C SER A 57 -3.43 6.87 -7.26
N SER A 58 -3.94 7.12 -6.04
CA SER A 58 -4.25 8.46 -5.56
C SER A 58 -3.00 9.34 -5.48
N LEU A 59 -1.89 8.78 -4.97
CA LEU A 59 -0.62 9.51 -4.88
C LEU A 59 -0.07 9.89 -6.25
N ARG A 60 -0.21 9.01 -7.24
CA ARG A 60 0.19 9.33 -8.63
C ARG A 60 -0.61 10.49 -9.18
N SER A 61 -1.92 10.48 -8.96
CA SER A 61 -2.78 11.57 -9.40
C SER A 61 -2.42 12.89 -8.73
N GLU A 62 -2.14 12.87 -7.43
CA GLU A 62 -1.69 14.05 -6.70
C GLU A 62 -0.36 14.59 -7.24
N LEU A 63 0.59 13.67 -7.54
CA LEU A 63 1.87 14.06 -8.12
C LEU A 63 1.71 14.71 -9.49
N GLU A 64 0.85 14.18 -10.34
CA GLU A 64 0.57 14.77 -11.64
C GLU A 64 -0.03 16.17 -11.51
N ASN A 65 -0.97 16.34 -10.59
CA ASN A 65 -1.57 17.64 -10.31
C ASN A 65 -0.54 18.65 -9.80
N LEU A 66 0.33 18.22 -8.87
CA LEU A 66 1.39 19.08 -8.34
C LEU A 66 2.39 19.48 -9.42
N ARG A 67 2.75 18.58 -10.31
CA ARG A 67 3.62 18.89 -11.45
C ARG A 67 2.99 19.92 -12.37
N PHE A 68 1.72 19.75 -12.67
CA PHE A 68 0.97 20.68 -13.49
C PHE A 68 0.93 22.07 -12.84
N GLU A 69 0.59 22.15 -11.56
CA GLU A 69 0.55 23.40 -10.81
C GLU A 69 1.92 24.06 -10.74
N LYS A 70 2.96 23.28 -10.50
CA LYS A 70 4.34 23.76 -10.48
C LYS A 70 4.73 24.35 -11.81
N ASP A 71 4.46 23.66 -12.91
CA ASP A 71 4.81 24.13 -14.25
C ASP A 71 4.06 25.41 -14.58
N ALA A 72 2.79 25.51 -14.22
CA ALA A 72 2.00 26.71 -14.40
C ALA A 72 2.55 27.88 -13.59
N ALA A 73 2.95 27.63 -12.34
CA ALA A 73 3.55 28.66 -11.48
C ALA A 73 4.88 29.15 -12.03
N VAL A 74 5.72 28.23 -12.53
CA VAL A 74 7.00 28.57 -13.15
C VAL A 74 6.79 29.44 -14.40
N GLN A 75 5.83 29.06 -15.26
CA GLN A 75 5.52 29.84 -16.45
C GLN A 75 5.06 31.25 -16.11
N LYS A 76 4.19 31.40 -15.10
CA LYS A 76 3.76 32.72 -14.63
C LYS A 76 4.92 33.54 -14.12
N ALA A 77 5.82 32.94 -13.33
CA ALA A 77 6.99 33.64 -12.80
C ALA A 77 7.94 34.08 -13.92
N VAL A 78 8.18 33.23 -14.90
CA VAL A 78 9.00 33.54 -16.06
C VAL A 78 8.39 34.69 -16.87
N GLN A 79 7.09 34.63 -17.13
CA GLN A 79 6.41 35.70 -17.87
C GLN A 79 6.46 37.03 -17.13
N ARG A 80 6.23 37.03 -15.83
CA ARG A 80 6.34 38.22 -14.99
C ARG A 80 7.74 38.83 -15.04
N SER A 81 8.76 38.01 -14.90
CA SER A 81 10.16 38.47 -14.98
C SER A 81 10.49 39.03 -16.35
N SER A 82 10.01 38.40 -17.40
CA SER A 82 10.21 38.90 -18.77
C SER A 82 9.54 40.27 -18.96
N ASP A 83 8.33 40.43 -18.47
CA ASP A 83 7.60 41.70 -18.55
C ASP A 83 8.32 42.79 -17.76
N GLU A 84 8.82 42.50 -16.56
CA GLU A 84 9.57 43.45 -15.75
C GLU A 84 10.88 43.87 -16.43
N ILE A 85 11.60 42.93 -17.01
CA ILE A 85 12.82 43.21 -17.77
C ILE A 85 12.52 44.13 -18.96
N GLN A 86 11.47 43.84 -19.70
CA GLN A 86 11.08 44.65 -20.85
C GLN A 86 10.71 46.09 -20.41
N GLN A 87 9.98 46.20 -19.31
CA GLN A 87 9.59 47.51 -18.75
C GLN A 87 10.82 48.33 -18.30
N LEU A 88 11.78 47.66 -17.65
CA LEU A 88 13.04 48.30 -17.24
C LEU A 88 13.86 48.76 -18.44
N LYS A 89 13.91 47.94 -19.49
CA LYS A 89 14.60 48.34 -20.74
C LYS A 89 13.94 49.56 -21.39
N ASN A 90 12.61 49.61 -21.39
CA ASN A 90 11.89 50.73 -21.93
C ASN A 90 12.16 52.00 -21.13
N ASN A 91 12.17 51.87 -19.80
CA ASN A 91 12.47 53.00 -18.91
C ASN A 91 13.89 53.51 -19.12
N LEU A 92 14.85 52.58 -19.27
CA LEU A 92 16.26 52.95 -19.53
C LEU A 92 16.38 53.66 -20.86
N THR A 93 15.74 53.23 -21.89
CA THR A 93 15.74 53.87 -23.20
C THR A 93 15.16 55.28 -23.12
N ALA A 94 14.05 55.47 -22.38
CA ALA A 94 13.45 56.77 -22.18
C ALA A 94 14.40 57.75 -21.45
N LEU A 95 15.10 57.23 -20.42
CA LEU A 95 16.09 58.05 -19.68
C LEU A 95 17.26 58.44 -20.55
N ARG A 96 17.75 57.54 -21.39
CA ARG A 96 18.84 57.87 -22.36
C ARG A 96 18.46 58.97 -23.31
N LYS A 97 17.23 58.90 -23.84
CA LYS A 97 16.71 59.94 -24.73
C LYS A 97 16.65 61.30 -24.04
N ARG A 98 16.26 61.33 -22.77
CA ARG A 98 16.24 62.56 -21.99
C ARG A 98 17.62 63.18 -21.79
N ILE A 99 18.65 62.33 -21.64
CA ILE A 99 20.00 62.76 -21.45
C ILE A 99 20.63 63.20 -22.77
N GLU A 100 20.38 62.50 -23.85
CA GLU A 100 20.94 62.79 -25.17
C GLU A 100 20.27 63.94 -25.89
N ASP A 101 19.02 64.23 -25.57
CA ASP A 101 18.26 65.30 -26.21
C ASP A 101 17.70 66.26 -25.12
N PRO A 102 18.52 67.14 -24.58
CA PRO A 102 18.20 68.01 -23.46
C PRO A 102 17.39 69.26 -23.88
N HIS A 103 16.19 69.06 -24.33
CA HIS A 103 15.32 70.19 -24.63
C HIS A 103 14.20 70.30 -23.63
#